data_94ff77f2461eed4096e42f0addd90cbc
#
_entry.id   94ff77f2461eed4096e42f0addd90cbc
#
_cell.length_a   1.000
_cell.length_b   1.000
_cell.length_c   1.000
_cell.angle_alpha   90.00
_cell.angle_beta   90.00
_cell.angle_gamma   90.00
#
_symmetry.space_group_name_H-M   'P 1'
#
loop_
_entity.id
_entity.type
_entity.pdbx_description
1 polymer ?
#
loop_
_entity_poly.entity_id
_entity_poly.type
_entity_poly.pdbx_seq_one_letter_code
_entity_poly.pdbx_strand_id
1 'polypeptide(L)'
;LMMICQLAGFLGAGKTTLMVRLGKELSKAGKRVAIIVNEVGEVGVDGAVIEAYGLRSVELTEGCICCTLSGSLQNTLRIIAKEFKPDIILIEPTGLALPSKINTIIRTSMVEVDRNVSVALVDAYRAERLFKETKAFFSRQIAGVDVIAINKVDLVPEEKIKEIEDLIRELNPGSRIAHISAKEGEGVRELIEALGVL
;
A
#
# COMPACT_ATOMS: atom_id res chain seq x y z
N LEU A 1 -15.48 -11.89 3.96
CA LEU A 1 -14.83 -11.43 2.72
C LEU A 1 -13.54 -10.72 3.10
N MET A 2 -12.39 -11.27 2.72
CA MET A 2 -11.09 -10.67 3.03
C MET A 2 -10.42 -10.15 1.75
N MET A 3 -9.95 -8.91 1.80
CA MET A 3 -9.21 -8.27 0.73
C MET A 3 -7.74 -8.09 1.11
N ILE A 4 -6.84 -8.25 0.16
CA ILE A 4 -5.44 -7.83 0.31
C ILE A 4 -5.19 -6.65 -0.62
N CYS A 5 -4.50 -5.62 -0.10
CA CYS A 5 -4.02 -4.48 -0.87
C CYS A 5 -2.52 -4.33 -0.65
N GLN A 6 -1.73 -4.47 -1.70
CA GLN A 6 -0.29 -4.26 -1.65
C GLN A 6 0.09 -2.89 -2.22
N LEU A 7 0.99 -2.19 -1.53
CA LEU A 7 1.51 -0.88 -1.94
C LEU A 7 2.96 -1.00 -2.40
N ALA A 8 3.19 -1.00 -3.71
CA ALA A 8 4.52 -0.87 -4.29
C ALA A 8 4.91 0.61 -4.45
N GLY A 9 6.19 0.88 -4.59
CA GLY A 9 6.71 2.24 -4.81
C GLY A 9 8.13 2.39 -4.29
N PHE A 10 8.84 3.37 -4.81
CA PHE A 10 10.21 3.66 -4.41
C PHE A 10 10.31 4.07 -2.94
N LEU A 11 11.51 3.91 -2.37
CA LEU A 11 11.81 4.40 -1.03
C LEU A 11 11.49 5.90 -0.91
N GLY A 12 10.80 6.28 0.15
CA GLY A 12 10.37 7.66 0.39
C GLY A 12 9.19 8.14 -0.46
N ALA A 13 8.52 7.26 -1.21
CA ALA A 13 7.30 7.61 -1.96
C ALA A 13 6.09 7.90 -1.07
N GLY A 14 6.16 7.56 0.22
CA GLY A 14 5.08 7.77 1.19
C GLY A 14 4.21 6.54 1.46
N LYS A 15 4.72 5.34 1.18
CA LYS A 15 3.96 4.08 1.37
C LYS A 15 3.46 3.91 2.80
N THR A 16 4.36 3.98 3.78
CA THR A 16 4.01 3.81 5.21
C THR A 16 3.00 4.86 5.65
N THR A 17 3.22 6.13 5.27
CA THR A 17 2.29 7.22 5.58
C THR A 17 0.89 6.94 5.02
N LEU A 18 0.82 6.52 3.76
CA LEU A 18 -0.46 6.19 3.11
C LEU A 18 -1.12 4.99 3.79
N MET A 19 -0.37 3.94 4.10
CA MET A 19 -0.93 2.73 4.73
C MET A 19 -1.54 3.02 6.10
N VAL A 20 -0.84 3.79 6.93
CA VAL A 20 -1.36 4.20 8.25
C VAL A 20 -2.65 5.01 8.09
N ARG A 21 -2.68 5.94 7.13
CA ARG A 21 -3.87 6.74 6.85
C ARG A 21 -5.03 5.89 6.33
N LEU A 22 -4.77 5.03 5.34
CA LEU A 22 -5.79 4.08 4.84
C LEU A 22 -6.33 3.19 5.95
N GLY A 23 -5.44 2.64 6.78
CA GLY A 23 -5.82 1.80 7.91
C GLY A 23 -6.76 2.51 8.87
N LYS A 24 -6.44 3.75 9.24
CA LYS A 24 -7.28 4.58 10.12
C LYS A 24 -8.63 4.93 9.49
N GLU A 25 -8.65 5.33 8.22
CA GLU A 25 -9.91 5.69 7.55
C GLU A 25 -10.82 4.47 7.34
N LEU A 26 -10.27 3.34 6.94
CA LEU A 26 -11.02 2.09 6.78
C LEU A 26 -11.54 1.55 8.13
N SER A 27 -10.75 1.67 9.19
CA SER A 27 -11.17 1.29 10.54
C SER A 27 -12.33 2.18 11.04
N LYS A 28 -12.28 3.50 10.81
CA LYS A 28 -13.41 4.40 11.10
C LYS A 28 -14.68 4.02 10.33
N ALA A 29 -14.52 3.45 9.15
CA ALA A 29 -15.64 2.90 8.35
C ALA A 29 -16.10 1.52 8.82
N GLY A 30 -15.63 1.03 9.97
CA GLY A 30 -16.04 -0.23 10.59
C GLY A 30 -15.32 -1.47 10.05
N LYS A 31 -14.25 -1.33 9.28
CA LYS A 31 -13.46 -2.46 8.77
C LYS A 31 -12.38 -2.87 9.78
N ARG A 32 -12.15 -4.17 9.92
CA ARG A 32 -10.98 -4.70 10.62
C ARG A 32 -9.79 -4.71 9.69
N VAL A 33 -8.74 -3.95 10.01
CA VAL A 33 -7.60 -3.73 9.14
C VAL A 33 -6.32 -4.25 9.78
N ALA A 34 -5.56 -5.04 9.04
CA ALA A 34 -4.20 -5.43 9.40
C ALA A 34 -3.21 -4.80 8.42
N ILE A 35 -2.17 -4.17 8.94
CA ILE A 35 -1.08 -3.61 8.15
C ILE A 35 0.17 -4.45 8.39
N ILE A 36 0.83 -4.91 7.34
CA ILE A 36 2.08 -5.67 7.40
C ILE A 36 3.20 -4.78 6.88
N VAL A 37 4.19 -4.50 7.74
CA VAL A 37 5.40 -3.73 7.44
C VAL A 37 6.65 -4.53 7.79
N ASN A 38 7.80 -4.12 7.28
CA ASN A 38 9.07 -4.77 7.63
C ASN A 38 9.44 -4.56 9.10
N GLU A 39 9.20 -3.36 9.62
CA GLU A 39 9.48 -3.00 11.00
C GLU A 39 8.41 -2.03 11.54
N VAL A 40 7.83 -2.36 12.68
CA VAL A 40 6.78 -1.54 13.30
C VAL A 40 7.29 -0.13 13.67
N GLY A 41 8.56 0.01 14.01
CA GLY A 41 9.17 1.30 14.32
C GLY A 41 9.14 2.32 13.17
N GLU A 42 9.00 1.88 11.92
CA GLU A 42 8.89 2.75 10.75
C GLU A 42 7.51 3.43 10.63
N VAL A 43 6.53 2.95 11.37
CA VAL A 43 5.14 3.44 11.30
C VAL A 43 4.98 4.83 11.91
N GLY A 44 5.89 5.24 12.78
CA GLY A 44 5.91 6.60 13.36
C GLY A 44 4.69 6.91 14.22
N VAL A 45 4.13 5.92 14.93
CA VAL A 45 3.03 6.09 15.87
C VAL A 45 3.50 5.89 17.30
N ASP A 46 3.06 6.76 18.19
CA ASP A 46 3.23 6.64 19.63
C ASP A 46 2.23 5.59 20.16
N GLY A 47 2.57 4.34 19.97
CA GLY A 47 1.77 3.20 20.43
C GLY A 47 2.63 2.18 21.17
N ALA A 48 2.02 1.50 22.15
CA ALA A 48 2.67 0.36 22.78
C ALA A 48 2.86 -0.77 21.79
N VAL A 49 4.08 -1.26 21.64
CA VAL A 49 4.35 -2.48 20.87
C VAL A 49 3.81 -3.67 21.65
N ILE A 50 2.94 -4.44 21.04
CA ILE A 50 2.30 -5.61 21.66
C ILE A 50 2.72 -6.85 20.87
N GLU A 51 3.12 -7.90 21.55
CA GLU A 51 3.24 -9.22 20.93
C GLU A 51 1.85 -9.87 20.89
N ALA A 52 1.17 -9.68 19.77
CA ALA A 52 -0.13 -10.26 19.51
C ALA A 52 -0.04 -11.34 18.45
N TYR A 53 -0.69 -12.47 18.68
CA TYR A 53 -0.73 -13.56 17.67
C TYR A 53 0.65 -14.11 17.29
N GLY A 54 1.65 -13.99 18.17
CA GLY A 54 3.05 -14.33 17.84
C GLY A 54 3.75 -13.35 16.91
N LEU A 55 3.20 -12.15 16.72
CA LEU A 55 3.75 -11.06 15.92
C LEU A 55 3.96 -9.83 16.79
N ARG A 56 5.04 -9.08 16.54
CA ARG A 56 5.16 -7.72 17.09
C ARG A 56 4.15 -6.84 16.38
N SER A 57 3.26 -6.23 17.12
CA SER A 57 2.19 -5.39 16.56
C SER A 57 1.95 -4.15 17.40
N VAL A 58 1.37 -3.14 16.79
CA VAL A 58 0.90 -1.91 17.41
C VAL A 58 -0.55 -1.69 16.99
N GLU A 59 -1.42 -1.43 17.94
CA GLU A 59 -2.76 -0.99 17.63
C GLU A 59 -2.74 0.50 17.29
N LEU A 60 -3.16 0.84 16.08
CA LEU A 60 -3.20 2.23 15.59
C LEU A 60 -4.51 2.92 15.96
N THR A 61 -5.61 2.20 15.88
CA THR A 61 -6.96 2.58 16.29
C THR A 61 -7.76 1.31 16.56
N GLU A 62 -8.92 1.41 17.20
CA GLU A 62 -9.82 0.27 17.36
C GLU A 62 -10.10 -0.39 15.99
N GLY A 63 -9.80 -1.68 15.92
CA GLY A 63 -9.95 -2.47 14.69
C GLY A 63 -8.85 -2.32 13.64
N CYS A 64 -7.77 -1.56 13.91
CA CYS A 64 -6.63 -1.44 13.02
C CYS A 64 -5.32 -1.77 13.74
N ILE A 65 -4.65 -2.83 13.32
CA ILE A 65 -3.34 -3.24 13.82
C ILE A 65 -2.26 -3.10 12.77
N CYS A 66 -1.05 -2.74 13.20
CA CYS A 66 0.16 -2.78 12.37
C CYS A 66 1.09 -3.85 12.91
N CYS A 67 1.49 -4.79 12.07
CA CYS A 67 2.27 -5.96 12.45
C CYS A 67 3.62 -5.97 11.73
N THR A 68 4.67 -6.39 12.43
CA THR A 68 5.97 -6.68 11.81
C THR A 68 5.89 -7.96 11.00
N LEU A 69 6.54 -7.97 9.84
CA LEU A 69 6.76 -9.17 9.05
C LEU A 69 7.54 -10.21 9.87
N SER A 70 6.91 -11.33 10.22
CA SER A 70 7.53 -12.41 11.00
C SER A 70 7.97 -13.55 10.08
N GLY A 71 9.26 -13.70 9.89
CA GLY A 71 9.84 -14.74 9.04
C GLY A 71 9.47 -14.54 7.57
N SER A 72 8.50 -15.29 7.06
CA SER A 72 8.02 -15.13 5.68
C SER A 72 6.65 -14.43 5.65
N LEU A 73 6.41 -13.67 4.58
CA LEU A 73 5.11 -13.03 4.35
C LEU A 73 3.96 -14.06 4.33
N GLN A 74 4.20 -15.26 3.79
CA GLN A 74 3.22 -16.35 3.80
C GLN A 74 2.80 -16.74 5.22
N ASN A 75 3.78 -16.89 6.12
CA ASN A 75 3.50 -17.24 7.52
C ASN A 75 2.74 -16.14 8.23
N THR A 76 3.17 -14.89 8.05
CA THR A 76 2.51 -13.71 8.63
C THR A 76 1.06 -13.60 8.15
N LEU A 77 0.81 -13.80 6.86
CA LEU A 77 -0.55 -13.80 6.30
C LEU A 77 -1.44 -14.87 6.92
N ARG A 78 -0.94 -16.11 7.10
CA ARG A 78 -1.69 -17.20 7.74
C ARG A 78 -2.06 -16.90 9.18
N ILE A 79 -1.11 -16.37 9.96
CA ILE A 79 -1.36 -16.00 11.36
C ILE A 79 -2.43 -14.91 11.44
N ILE A 80 -2.27 -13.82 10.69
CA ILE A 80 -3.21 -12.69 10.71
C ILE A 80 -4.60 -13.12 10.24
N ALA A 81 -4.69 -13.87 9.15
CA ALA A 81 -5.96 -14.34 8.62
C ALA A 81 -6.70 -15.24 9.62
N LYS A 82 -5.99 -16.12 10.32
CA LYS A 82 -6.56 -17.04 11.29
C LYS A 82 -6.96 -16.36 12.61
N GLU A 83 -6.05 -15.58 13.18
CA GLU A 83 -6.19 -15.09 14.56
C GLU A 83 -6.90 -13.72 14.62
N PHE A 84 -6.55 -12.80 13.71
CA PHE A 84 -7.16 -11.46 13.69
C PHE A 84 -8.42 -11.39 12.83
N LYS A 85 -8.51 -12.22 11.77
CA LYS A 85 -9.65 -12.28 10.82
C LYS A 85 -10.00 -10.90 10.27
N PRO A 86 -9.08 -10.22 9.60
CA PRO A 86 -9.31 -8.88 9.06
C PRO A 86 -10.27 -8.90 7.87
N ASP A 87 -10.94 -7.78 7.63
CA ASP A 87 -11.62 -7.53 6.35
C ASP A 87 -10.61 -7.14 5.27
N ILE A 88 -9.51 -6.46 5.70
CA ILE A 88 -8.49 -5.94 4.80
C ILE A 88 -7.09 -6.15 5.39
N ILE A 89 -6.18 -6.66 4.56
CA ILE A 89 -4.74 -6.67 4.86
C ILE A 89 -4.04 -5.70 3.90
N LEU A 90 -3.37 -4.69 4.45
CA LEU A 90 -2.48 -3.79 3.72
C LEU A 90 -1.05 -4.31 3.84
N ILE A 91 -0.35 -4.47 2.72
CA ILE A 91 1.02 -4.99 2.71
C ILE A 91 1.96 -3.92 2.16
N GLU A 92 2.99 -3.56 2.94
CA GLU A 92 4.12 -2.77 2.47
C GLU A 92 5.30 -3.68 2.13
N PRO A 93 5.47 -4.07 0.86
CA PRO A 93 6.68 -4.77 0.46
C PRO A 93 7.87 -3.80 0.47
N THR A 94 9.08 -4.35 0.47
CA THR A 94 10.29 -3.52 0.32
C THR A 94 10.23 -2.69 -0.96
N GLY A 95 10.87 -1.51 -0.98
CA GLY A 95 10.83 -0.59 -2.12
C GLY A 95 11.35 -1.17 -3.45
N LEU A 96 12.06 -2.30 -3.40
CA LEU A 96 12.54 -3.04 -4.57
C LEU A 96 11.65 -4.23 -4.97
N ALA A 97 10.60 -4.53 -4.20
CA ALA A 97 9.70 -5.61 -4.53
C ALA A 97 8.79 -5.26 -5.71
N LEU A 98 8.61 -6.23 -6.58
CA LEU A 98 7.68 -6.11 -7.71
C LEU A 98 6.31 -6.67 -7.29
N PRO A 99 5.20 -6.00 -7.65
CA PRO A 99 3.84 -6.45 -7.32
C PRO A 99 3.56 -7.90 -7.76
N SER A 100 4.09 -8.31 -8.90
CA SER A 100 3.94 -9.67 -9.42
C SER A 100 4.53 -10.74 -8.50
N LYS A 101 5.65 -10.46 -7.83
CA LYS A 101 6.25 -11.38 -6.85
C LYS A 101 5.39 -11.50 -5.60
N ILE A 102 4.87 -10.38 -5.11
CA ILE A 102 3.97 -10.37 -3.95
C ILE A 102 2.68 -11.14 -4.27
N ASN A 103 2.10 -10.96 -5.46
CA ASN A 103 0.95 -11.73 -5.92
C ASN A 103 1.20 -13.24 -5.88
N THR A 104 2.39 -13.69 -6.27
CA THR A 104 2.76 -15.09 -6.18
C THR A 104 2.81 -15.58 -4.73
N ILE A 105 3.40 -14.79 -3.82
CA ILE A 105 3.46 -15.13 -2.39
C ILE A 105 2.06 -15.23 -1.78
N ILE A 106 1.19 -14.25 -2.07
CA ILE A 106 -0.20 -14.25 -1.59
C ILE A 106 -0.91 -15.53 -2.06
N ARG A 107 -0.85 -15.84 -3.34
CA ARG A 107 -1.48 -17.04 -3.93
C ARG A 107 -0.95 -18.33 -3.30
N THR A 108 0.35 -18.42 -3.04
CA THR A 108 0.97 -19.62 -2.45
C THR A 108 0.85 -19.66 -0.92
N SER A 109 0.32 -18.63 -0.29
CA SER A 109 0.08 -18.62 1.15
C SER A 109 -1.05 -19.55 1.59
N MET A 110 -1.91 -19.97 0.66
CA MET A 110 -3.10 -20.78 0.94
C MET A 110 -4.13 -20.07 1.85
N VAL A 111 -4.07 -18.77 1.95
CA VAL A 111 -5.08 -17.96 2.66
C VAL A 111 -6.20 -17.65 1.69
N GLU A 112 -7.45 -17.83 2.14
CA GLU A 112 -8.61 -17.45 1.35
C GLU A 112 -8.69 -15.93 1.20
N VAL A 113 -8.52 -15.45 -0.03
CA VAL A 113 -8.54 -14.04 -0.38
C VAL A 113 -9.58 -13.83 -1.47
N ASP A 114 -10.60 -13.05 -1.17
CA ASP A 114 -11.67 -12.77 -2.12
C ASP A 114 -11.22 -11.79 -3.20
N ARG A 115 -10.35 -10.87 -2.83
CA ARG A 115 -9.84 -9.86 -3.74
C ARG A 115 -8.40 -9.44 -3.36
N ASN A 116 -7.54 -9.37 -4.36
CA ASN A 116 -6.19 -8.86 -4.23
C ASN A 116 -6.01 -7.67 -5.18
N VAL A 117 -5.65 -6.51 -4.62
CA VAL A 117 -5.46 -5.26 -5.37
C VAL A 117 -4.03 -4.77 -5.21
N SER A 118 -3.42 -4.42 -6.31
CA SER A 118 -2.07 -3.85 -6.36
C SER A 118 -2.12 -2.35 -6.61
N VAL A 119 -1.44 -1.61 -5.76
CA VAL A 119 -1.30 -0.16 -5.86
C VAL A 119 0.17 0.18 -6.06
N ALA A 120 0.50 0.97 -7.06
CA ALA A 120 1.82 1.59 -7.18
C ALA A 120 1.75 3.06 -6.74
N LEU A 121 2.65 3.43 -5.84
CA LEU A 121 2.78 4.80 -5.37
C LEU A 121 3.89 5.52 -6.15
N VAL A 122 3.53 6.58 -6.85
CA VAL A 122 4.43 7.42 -7.63
C VAL A 122 4.61 8.76 -6.92
N ASP A 123 5.84 9.08 -6.55
CA ASP A 123 6.19 10.36 -5.93
C ASP A 123 6.23 11.45 -7.01
N ALA A 124 5.24 12.34 -7.02
CA ALA A 124 5.11 13.38 -8.04
C ALA A 124 6.36 14.29 -8.12
N TYR A 125 6.99 14.58 -6.99
CA TYR A 125 8.17 15.43 -6.94
C TYR A 125 9.40 14.79 -7.62
N ARG A 126 9.53 13.44 -7.54
CA ARG A 126 10.70 12.70 -8.04
C ARG A 126 10.42 11.85 -9.28
N ALA A 127 9.18 11.77 -9.76
CA ALA A 127 8.75 10.81 -10.78
C ALA A 127 9.60 10.88 -12.06
N GLU A 128 9.81 12.09 -12.59
CA GLU A 128 10.58 12.29 -13.82
C GLU A 128 12.03 11.84 -13.67
N ARG A 129 12.66 12.20 -12.56
CA ARG A 129 14.03 11.79 -12.25
C ARG A 129 14.15 10.28 -12.12
N LEU A 130 13.25 9.66 -11.33
CA LEU A 130 13.23 8.22 -11.12
C LEU A 130 12.99 7.48 -12.43
N PHE A 131 12.10 7.98 -13.29
CA PHE A 131 11.88 7.41 -14.60
C PHE A 131 13.13 7.47 -15.48
N LYS A 132 13.82 8.61 -15.54
CA LYS A 132 15.05 8.76 -16.33
C LYS A 132 16.18 7.86 -15.81
N GLU A 133 16.37 7.79 -14.49
CA GLU A 133 17.47 7.04 -13.87
C GLU A 133 17.21 5.54 -13.81
N THR A 134 15.95 5.12 -13.69
CA THR A 134 15.58 3.72 -13.40
C THR A 134 14.43 3.20 -14.29
N LYS A 135 14.37 3.63 -15.55
CA LYS A 135 13.25 3.38 -16.47
C LYS A 135 12.72 1.94 -16.43
N ALA A 136 13.61 0.96 -16.56
CA ALA A 136 13.21 -0.45 -16.60
C ALA A 136 12.57 -0.94 -15.30
N PHE A 137 13.06 -0.45 -14.17
CA PHE A 137 12.52 -0.81 -12.86
C PHE A 137 11.22 -0.06 -12.57
N PHE A 138 11.19 1.24 -12.83
CA PHE A 138 10.00 2.07 -12.72
C PHE A 138 8.84 1.49 -13.52
N SER A 139 9.08 1.17 -14.80
CA SER A 139 8.08 0.56 -15.67
C SER A 139 7.55 -0.77 -15.13
N ARG A 140 8.43 -1.61 -14.58
CA ARG A 140 8.01 -2.89 -13.97
C ARG A 140 7.22 -2.73 -12.67
N GLN A 141 7.50 -1.68 -11.90
CA GLN A 141 6.73 -1.38 -10.68
C GLN A 141 5.30 -0.98 -10.96
N ILE A 142 5.06 -0.25 -12.06
CA ILE A 142 3.73 0.24 -12.40
C ILE A 142 3.00 -0.62 -13.44
N ALA A 143 3.71 -1.53 -14.12
CA ALA A 143 3.12 -2.42 -15.10
C ALA A 143 2.13 -3.40 -14.45
N GLY A 144 0.90 -3.42 -14.95
CA GLY A 144 -0.12 -4.39 -14.54
C GLY A 144 -0.65 -4.22 -13.11
N VAL A 145 -0.38 -3.10 -12.45
CA VAL A 145 -1.06 -2.78 -11.18
C VAL A 145 -2.47 -2.24 -11.44
N ASP A 146 -3.36 -2.44 -10.49
CA ASP A 146 -4.78 -2.06 -10.62
C ASP A 146 -4.98 -0.56 -10.46
N VAL A 147 -4.23 0.04 -9.54
CA VAL A 147 -4.33 1.47 -9.20
C VAL A 147 -2.93 2.08 -9.13
N ILE A 148 -2.77 3.26 -9.69
CA ILE A 148 -1.57 4.09 -9.53
C ILE A 148 -1.96 5.34 -8.78
N ALA A 149 -1.38 5.53 -7.59
CA ALA A 149 -1.57 6.72 -6.79
C ALA A 149 -0.38 7.67 -6.99
N ILE A 150 -0.63 8.81 -7.62
CA ILE A 150 0.34 9.91 -7.73
C ILE A 150 0.30 10.66 -6.41
N ASN A 151 1.35 10.50 -5.60
CA ASN A 151 1.43 11.06 -4.25
C ASN A 151 2.30 12.32 -4.21
N LYS A 152 2.10 13.13 -3.20
CA LYS A 152 2.77 14.43 -2.97
C LYS A 152 2.38 15.47 -4.02
N VAL A 153 1.13 15.43 -4.47
CA VAL A 153 0.61 16.41 -5.42
C VAL A 153 0.65 17.84 -4.88
N ASP A 154 0.64 17.99 -3.56
CA ASP A 154 0.81 19.24 -2.84
C ASP A 154 2.19 19.91 -3.05
N LEU A 155 3.18 19.18 -3.56
CA LEU A 155 4.56 19.65 -3.76
C LEU A 155 4.89 20.06 -5.21
N VAL A 156 3.94 19.88 -6.14
CA VAL A 156 4.19 20.12 -7.56
C VAL A 156 3.02 20.85 -8.21
N PRO A 157 3.25 21.64 -9.29
CA PRO A 157 2.18 22.27 -10.01
C PRO A 157 1.34 21.25 -10.81
N GLU A 158 0.11 21.64 -11.16
CA GLU A 158 -0.86 20.77 -11.85
C GLU A 158 -0.35 20.28 -13.22
N GLU A 159 0.39 21.11 -13.95
CA GLU A 159 1.00 20.74 -15.23
C GLU A 159 1.94 19.54 -15.07
N LYS A 160 2.68 19.50 -13.95
CA LYS A 160 3.59 18.38 -13.65
C LYS A 160 2.83 17.09 -13.35
N ILE A 161 1.73 17.19 -12.65
CA ILE A 161 0.86 16.03 -12.38
C ILE A 161 0.36 15.44 -13.70
N LYS A 162 -0.07 16.29 -14.63
CA LYS A 162 -0.54 15.88 -15.94
C LYS A 162 0.55 15.20 -16.78
N GLU A 163 1.77 15.74 -16.79
CA GLU A 163 2.92 15.09 -17.46
C GLU A 163 3.20 13.68 -16.92
N ILE A 164 3.10 13.52 -15.59
CA ILE A 164 3.30 12.23 -14.91
C ILE A 164 2.14 11.29 -15.26
N GLU A 165 0.91 11.78 -15.29
CA GLU A 165 -0.24 10.99 -15.68
C GLU A 165 -0.12 10.48 -17.13
N ASP A 166 0.30 11.33 -18.06
CA ASP A 166 0.52 10.96 -19.47
C ASP A 166 1.58 9.85 -19.56
N LEU A 167 2.70 9.99 -18.85
CA LEU A 167 3.73 8.96 -18.77
C LEU A 167 3.20 7.63 -18.24
N ILE A 168 2.39 7.69 -17.17
CA ILE A 168 1.77 6.50 -16.57
C ILE A 168 0.82 5.83 -17.57
N ARG A 169 0.01 6.60 -18.28
CA ARG A 169 -0.92 6.09 -19.30
C ARG A 169 -0.22 5.37 -20.43
N GLU A 170 0.96 5.82 -20.84
CA GLU A 170 1.79 5.12 -21.83
C GLU A 170 2.27 3.75 -21.32
N LEU A 171 2.62 3.65 -20.05
CA LEU A 171 3.19 2.44 -19.45
C LEU A 171 2.14 1.45 -18.92
N ASN A 172 1.01 1.95 -18.43
CA ASN A 172 -0.11 1.14 -17.92
C ASN A 172 -1.46 1.82 -18.22
N PRO A 173 -1.97 1.70 -19.45
CA PRO A 173 -3.22 2.36 -19.87
C PRO A 173 -4.46 1.83 -19.14
N GLY A 174 -4.38 0.62 -18.56
CA GLY A 174 -5.51 -0.02 -17.87
C GLY A 174 -5.65 0.33 -16.40
N SER A 175 -4.66 0.99 -15.79
CA SER A 175 -4.73 1.34 -14.37
C SER A 175 -5.71 2.49 -14.09
N ARG A 176 -6.31 2.45 -12.92
CA ARG A 176 -6.96 3.64 -12.35
C ARG A 176 -5.90 4.56 -11.78
N ILE A 177 -6.06 5.86 -11.97
CA ILE A 177 -5.12 6.86 -11.42
C ILE A 177 -5.85 7.68 -10.37
N ALA A 178 -5.20 7.83 -9.21
CA ALA A 178 -5.63 8.72 -8.13
C ALA A 178 -4.54 9.74 -7.84
N HIS A 179 -4.93 10.99 -7.62
CA HIS A 179 -4.04 12.07 -7.20
C HIS A 179 -4.19 12.26 -5.70
N ILE A 180 -3.11 12.14 -4.94
CA ILE A 180 -3.17 12.18 -3.48
C ILE A 180 -2.04 13.00 -2.85
N SER A 181 -2.31 13.50 -1.66
CA SER A 181 -1.30 13.83 -0.67
C SER A 181 -1.52 12.96 0.57
N ALA A 182 -0.74 11.90 0.71
CA ALA A 182 -0.86 10.99 1.85
C ALA A 182 -0.61 11.73 3.17
N LYS A 183 0.25 12.75 3.17
CA LYS A 183 0.56 13.58 4.33
C LYS A 183 -0.63 14.46 4.73
N GLU A 184 -1.20 15.19 3.79
CA GLU A 184 -2.30 16.13 4.05
C GLU A 184 -3.67 15.43 4.08
N GLY A 185 -3.80 14.25 3.46
CA GLY A 185 -5.04 13.48 3.39
C GLY A 185 -5.89 13.77 2.15
N GLU A 186 -5.40 14.61 1.27
CA GLU A 186 -6.07 14.95 0.02
C GLU A 186 -6.13 13.72 -0.91
N GLY A 187 -7.27 13.50 -1.57
CA GLY A 187 -7.47 12.43 -2.55
C GLY A 187 -7.49 11.00 -1.97
N VAL A 188 -7.33 10.84 -0.65
CA VAL A 188 -7.28 9.51 -0.01
C VAL A 188 -8.64 8.81 -0.06
N ARG A 189 -9.72 9.57 0.02
CA ARG A 189 -11.08 9.01 -0.09
C ARG A 189 -11.33 8.47 -1.49
N GLU A 190 -10.97 9.21 -2.51
CA GLU A 190 -11.07 8.82 -3.92
C GLU A 190 -10.23 7.56 -4.19
N LEU A 191 -9.05 7.46 -3.56
CA LEU A 191 -8.25 6.25 -3.62
C LEU A 191 -8.97 5.05 -2.98
N ILE A 192 -9.59 5.21 -1.81
CA ILE A 192 -10.38 4.16 -1.15
C ILE A 192 -11.53 3.69 -2.05
N GLU A 193 -12.22 4.62 -2.69
CA GLU A 193 -13.27 4.32 -3.68
C GLU A 193 -12.71 3.56 -4.89
N ALA A 194 -11.55 3.98 -5.40
CA ALA A 194 -10.87 3.28 -6.50
C ALA A 194 -10.44 1.85 -6.13
N LEU A 195 -10.11 1.62 -4.86
CA LEU A 195 -9.82 0.28 -4.33
C LEU A 195 -11.09 -0.60 -4.26
N GLY A 196 -12.27 0.00 -4.24
CA GLY A 196 -13.55 -0.70 -4.15
C GLY A 196 -13.74 -1.43 -2.82
N VAL A 197 -13.36 -0.79 -1.73
CA VAL A 197 -13.37 -1.36 -0.38
C VAL A 197 -14.60 -0.96 0.42
N LEU A 198 -15.24 0.13 0.04
CA LEU A 198 -16.47 0.69 0.65
C LEU A 198 -17.67 0.48 -0.25
#